data_6acb4679aa30c337ae05bdddd2a80ce8
#
_entry.id   6acb4679aa30c337ae05bdddd2a80ce8
#
_cell.length_a   1.000
_cell.length_b   1.000
_cell.length_c   1.000
_cell.angle_alpha   90.00
_cell.angle_beta   90.00
_cell.angle_gamma   90.00
#
_symmetry.space_group_name_H-M   'P 1'
#
loop_
_entity.id
_entity.type
_entity.pdbx_description
1 polymer ?
#
loop_
_entity_poly.entity_id
_entity_poly.type
_entity_poly.pdbx_seq_one_letter_code
_entity_poly.pdbx_strand_id
1 'polypeptide(L)'
;MKKCSMQSLLAYCAMSVTLVVAPAQGSDRAPLGEEMPPRQYTFSWMFADSSSMKPRGGTTSGPEVQLDRATSEAFAGLQAPNLDDKERDRRAILAMAGDYRTSFDFIETVGFTEGYQPKAPYQSWGTERVYVVANEPEFVSLQHIIVMHFLDADGFESDAMVVKHWRQDWQYEDSAVHAFQGRGAFSRRALDDDSRAGAWTQTVYQVDDSPRYEAVGRWTHAPGVSYWQSDDRRRPLPRREFSVRDDYQALYGSHRITITPAGWTQEEDALKLVLDENNRPSASQPYLAREAGVSRYDRVLDYDFSAGDDYWRDTSAFWSRVRHYWTALYQDESEFSFVKAVDGMPMFMALFGMAGEHFESATAMDEAIEALLGTYVAVSATATGVAPERKSQY
;
A
#
# COMPACT_ATOMS: atom_id res chain seq x y z
N MET A 1 -29.27 1.21 -21.70
CA MET A 1 -28.98 0.35 -20.55
C MET A 1 -28.31 -0.92 -21.11
N LYS A 2 -26.99 -0.93 -21.21
CA LYS A 2 -26.21 -2.13 -21.54
C LYS A 2 -25.66 -2.67 -20.19
N LYS A 3 -26.12 -3.86 -19.80
CA LYS A 3 -25.58 -4.60 -18.67
C LYS A 3 -24.11 -4.90 -18.97
N CYS A 4 -23.19 -4.23 -18.29
CA CYS A 4 -21.79 -4.59 -18.30
C CYS A 4 -21.67 -5.91 -17.53
N SER A 5 -21.33 -6.99 -18.21
CA SER A 5 -21.25 -8.32 -17.63
C SER A 5 -20.06 -8.39 -16.67
N MET A 6 -20.33 -8.65 -15.40
CA MET A 6 -19.38 -8.88 -14.31
C MET A 6 -18.35 -10.01 -14.61
N GLN A 7 -18.57 -10.79 -15.65
CA GLN A 7 -17.63 -11.86 -16.07
C GLN A 7 -16.32 -11.34 -16.68
N SER A 8 -16.28 -10.10 -17.21
CA SER A 8 -15.06 -9.52 -17.77
C SER A 8 -14.07 -9.07 -16.70
N LEU A 9 -14.54 -8.64 -15.52
CA LEU A 9 -13.66 -8.20 -14.41
C LEU A 9 -12.93 -9.37 -13.74
N LEU A 10 -13.58 -10.54 -13.65
CA LEU A 10 -12.98 -11.74 -13.06
C LEU A 10 -11.87 -12.34 -13.95
N ALA A 11 -11.97 -12.20 -15.27
CA ALA A 11 -10.97 -12.72 -16.20
C ALA A 11 -9.63 -11.95 -16.14
N TYR A 12 -9.65 -10.65 -15.86
CA TYR A 12 -8.43 -9.83 -15.82
C TYR A 12 -7.65 -9.96 -14.51
N CYS A 13 -8.29 -10.21 -13.39
CA CYS A 13 -7.59 -10.48 -12.13
C CYS A 13 -6.93 -11.87 -12.05
N ALA A 14 -7.43 -12.83 -12.86
CA ALA A 14 -6.86 -14.19 -12.90
C ALA A 14 -5.68 -14.35 -13.89
N MET A 15 -5.42 -13.34 -14.73
CA MET A 15 -4.38 -13.40 -15.77
C MET A 15 -2.98 -12.99 -15.33
N SER A 16 -2.75 -12.79 -14.06
CA SER A 16 -1.40 -12.66 -13.52
C SER A 16 -0.87 -14.05 -13.18
N VAL A 17 0.05 -14.52 -14.06
CA VAL A 17 0.98 -15.61 -13.85
C VAL A 17 0.53 -16.99 -14.36
N THR A 18 0.67 -17.16 -15.65
CA THR A 18 1.25 -18.38 -16.18
C THR A 18 2.19 -18.00 -17.33
N LEU A 19 3.46 -17.74 -16.99
CA LEU A 19 4.52 -17.74 -17.99
C LEU A 19 4.72 -19.19 -18.44
N VAL A 20 4.22 -19.52 -19.60
CA VAL A 20 4.67 -20.70 -20.35
C VAL A 20 6.05 -20.33 -20.91
N VAL A 21 7.10 -20.86 -20.32
CA VAL A 21 8.45 -20.82 -20.86
C VAL A 21 8.50 -21.80 -22.02
N ALA A 22 8.44 -21.30 -23.24
CA ALA A 22 8.85 -22.07 -24.42
C ALA A 22 10.38 -22.04 -24.49
N PRO A 23 11.06 -23.17 -24.75
CA PRO A 23 12.50 -23.15 -24.92
C PRO A 23 12.86 -22.53 -26.27
N ALA A 24 13.52 -21.37 -26.24
CA ALA A 24 14.17 -20.83 -27.42
C ALA A 24 15.47 -21.57 -27.65
N GLN A 25 15.48 -22.45 -28.63
CA GLN A 25 16.72 -22.86 -29.29
C GLN A 25 17.08 -21.80 -30.33
N GLY A 26 18.26 -21.22 -30.19
CA GLY A 26 18.78 -20.29 -31.15
C GLY A 26 20.15 -19.80 -30.69
N SER A 27 21.20 -20.49 -31.11
CA SER A 27 22.59 -20.02 -31.05
C SER A 27 22.77 -18.93 -32.08
N ASP A 28 22.81 -17.66 -31.67
CA ASP A 28 23.47 -16.64 -32.46
C ASP A 28 24.52 -15.96 -31.59
N ARG A 29 25.79 -16.17 -31.99
CA ARG A 29 26.92 -15.41 -31.48
C ARG A 29 26.69 -13.96 -31.85
N ALA A 30 26.58 -13.10 -30.83
CA ALA A 30 26.58 -11.67 -30.99
C ALA A 30 27.84 -11.22 -31.75
N PRO A 31 27.75 -10.27 -32.68
CA PRO A 31 28.91 -9.74 -33.39
C PRO A 31 29.86 -9.05 -32.39
N LEU A 32 31.15 -9.34 -32.53
CA LEU A 32 32.23 -8.70 -31.80
C LEU A 32 32.23 -7.20 -32.12
N GLY A 33 31.75 -6.36 -31.22
CA GLY A 33 31.76 -4.91 -31.37
C GLY A 33 30.65 -4.12 -30.72
N GLU A 34 29.65 -4.75 -30.06
CA GLU A 34 28.70 -4.00 -29.25
C GLU A 34 29.37 -3.54 -27.95
N GLU A 35 29.54 -2.23 -27.82
CA GLU A 35 29.89 -1.61 -26.52
C GLU A 35 28.93 -2.14 -25.46
N MET A 36 29.47 -2.82 -24.46
CA MET A 36 28.68 -3.22 -23.31
C MET A 36 28.01 -1.96 -22.74
N PRO A 37 26.68 -1.97 -22.54
CA PRO A 37 26.03 -0.82 -21.95
C PRO A 37 26.76 -0.43 -20.65
N PRO A 38 26.88 0.87 -20.38
CA PRO A 38 27.63 1.34 -19.22
C PRO A 38 27.11 0.65 -17.98
N ARG A 39 27.99 0.14 -17.13
CA ARG A 39 27.61 -0.50 -15.88
C ARG A 39 26.76 0.47 -15.07
N GLN A 40 25.53 0.09 -14.76
CA GLN A 40 24.64 0.89 -13.93
C GLN A 40 24.93 0.59 -12.47
N TYR A 41 25.34 1.60 -11.72
CA TYR A 41 25.49 1.49 -10.27
C TYR A 41 24.20 1.87 -9.60
N THR A 42 23.82 1.09 -8.58
CA THR A 42 22.80 1.45 -7.61
C THR A 42 23.48 1.78 -6.27
N PHE A 43 22.76 2.37 -5.34
CA PHE A 43 23.24 2.56 -3.97
C PHE A 43 23.22 1.26 -3.13
N SER A 44 22.93 0.14 -3.77
CA SER A 44 22.84 -1.19 -3.17
C SER A 44 24.03 -2.05 -3.58
N TRP A 45 23.77 -3.12 -4.29
CA TRP A 45 24.75 -4.13 -4.69
C TRP A 45 25.30 -3.85 -6.08
N MET A 46 26.53 -4.33 -6.31
CA MET A 46 27.05 -4.44 -7.65
C MET A 46 26.58 -5.77 -8.24
N PHE A 47 25.69 -5.72 -9.21
CA PHE A 47 25.20 -6.90 -9.90
C PHE A 47 26.20 -7.35 -10.98
N ALA A 48 26.37 -8.68 -11.13
CA ALA A 48 27.34 -9.25 -12.03
C ALA A 48 27.04 -9.00 -13.51
N ASP A 49 25.76 -8.88 -13.84
CA ASP A 49 25.25 -8.66 -15.19
C ASP A 49 24.03 -7.73 -15.22
N SER A 50 23.74 -7.20 -16.41
CA SER A 50 22.62 -6.27 -16.60
C SER A 50 21.25 -6.93 -16.42
N SER A 51 21.16 -8.26 -16.60
CA SER A 51 19.88 -8.97 -16.41
C SER A 51 19.48 -9.04 -14.95
N SER A 52 20.46 -9.18 -14.05
CA SER A 52 20.26 -9.18 -12.60
C SER A 52 19.79 -7.83 -12.06
N MET A 53 20.03 -6.74 -12.79
CA MET A 53 19.59 -5.39 -12.43
C MET A 53 18.23 -5.02 -13.02
N LYS A 54 17.67 -5.85 -13.90
CA LYS A 54 16.36 -5.59 -14.48
C LYS A 54 15.31 -5.64 -13.39
N PRO A 55 14.52 -4.57 -13.20
CA PRO A 55 13.49 -4.54 -12.18
C PRO A 55 12.46 -5.66 -12.40
N ARG A 56 12.04 -6.30 -11.33
CA ARG A 56 10.82 -7.11 -11.30
C ARG A 56 9.63 -6.19 -11.04
N GLY A 57 8.47 -6.53 -11.53
CA GLY A 57 7.25 -5.73 -11.36
C GLY A 57 6.72 -5.21 -12.68
N GLY A 58 5.75 -4.31 -12.62
CA GLY A 58 4.95 -3.86 -13.75
C GLY A 58 5.74 -3.48 -14.99
N THR A 59 5.60 -4.30 -16.04
CA THR A 59 6.27 -4.13 -17.33
C THR A 59 5.32 -3.69 -18.43
N THR A 60 4.05 -3.47 -18.12
CA THR A 60 3.04 -3.00 -19.05
C THR A 60 3.28 -1.55 -19.44
N SER A 61 3.03 -1.23 -20.70
CA SER A 61 3.09 0.13 -21.21
C SER A 61 1.72 0.79 -21.08
N GLY A 62 1.72 2.07 -20.65
CA GLY A 62 0.53 2.91 -20.66
C GLY A 62 0.75 4.13 -21.56
N PRO A 63 -0.29 4.92 -21.85
CA PRO A 63 -0.16 6.17 -22.56
C PRO A 63 0.79 7.14 -21.84
N GLU A 64 1.39 8.03 -22.61
CA GLU A 64 2.27 9.05 -22.06
C GLU A 64 1.46 10.02 -21.18
N VAL A 65 2.00 10.37 -20.00
CA VAL A 65 1.35 11.24 -19.02
C VAL A 65 2.15 12.52 -18.89
N GLN A 66 1.50 13.65 -19.04
CA GLN A 66 2.13 14.96 -18.85
C GLN A 66 2.21 15.29 -17.36
N LEU A 67 3.43 15.51 -16.85
CA LEU A 67 3.65 15.87 -15.45
C LEU A 67 3.46 17.39 -15.24
N ASP A 68 2.72 17.73 -14.19
CA ASP A 68 2.63 19.11 -13.70
C ASP A 68 3.87 19.44 -12.84
N ARG A 69 4.74 20.28 -13.38
CA ARG A 69 5.95 20.72 -12.69
C ARG A 69 5.77 22.04 -11.92
N ALA A 70 4.58 22.64 -11.98
CA ALA A 70 4.30 23.87 -11.27
C ALA A 70 4.19 23.63 -9.76
N THR A 71 4.54 24.64 -8.99
CA THR A 71 4.29 24.62 -7.54
C THR A 71 2.79 24.63 -7.28
N SER A 72 2.29 23.62 -6.55
CA SER A 72 0.89 23.53 -6.19
C SER A 72 0.49 24.61 -5.19
N GLU A 73 -0.78 25.04 -5.26
CA GLU A 73 -1.35 25.96 -4.26
C GLU A 73 -1.29 25.38 -2.84
N ALA A 74 -1.51 24.06 -2.71
CA ALA A 74 -1.41 23.36 -1.44
C ALA A 74 -0.01 23.47 -0.83
N PHE A 75 1.05 23.22 -1.63
CA PHE A 75 2.43 23.37 -1.15
C PHE A 75 2.75 24.85 -0.81
N ALA A 76 2.36 25.79 -1.67
CA ALA A 76 2.55 27.22 -1.40
C ALA A 76 1.83 27.65 -0.10
N GLY A 77 0.64 27.11 0.15
CA GLY A 77 -0.14 27.35 1.35
C GLY A 77 0.53 26.89 2.65
N LEU A 78 1.43 25.89 2.61
CA LEU A 78 2.19 25.45 3.77
C LEU A 78 3.22 26.50 4.24
N GLN A 79 3.60 27.42 3.37
CA GLN A 79 4.55 28.49 3.67
C GLN A 79 3.85 29.77 4.19
N ALA A 80 2.53 29.76 4.35
CA ALA A 80 1.78 30.91 4.83
C ALA A 80 2.22 31.29 6.26
N PRO A 81 2.42 32.61 6.52
CA PRO A 81 2.77 33.07 7.86
C PRO A 81 1.61 32.83 8.82
N ASN A 82 1.92 32.65 10.10
CA ASN A 82 0.96 32.55 11.22
C ASN A 82 0.05 31.31 11.18
N LEU A 83 0.44 30.26 10.49
CA LEU A 83 -0.18 28.95 10.70
C LEU A 83 0.35 28.35 12.01
N ASP A 84 -0.55 27.86 12.87
CA ASP A 84 -0.14 26.98 13.95
C ASP A 84 0.33 25.63 13.41
N ASP A 85 1.10 24.90 14.21
CA ASP A 85 1.75 23.67 13.77
C ASP A 85 0.72 22.60 13.39
N LYS A 86 -0.35 22.42 14.19
CA LYS A 86 -1.42 21.45 13.91
C LYS A 86 -2.12 21.72 12.57
N GLU A 87 -2.47 22.97 12.31
CA GLU A 87 -3.13 23.34 11.03
C GLU A 87 -2.16 23.19 9.86
N ARG A 88 -0.87 23.48 10.04
CA ARG A 88 0.15 23.26 9.01
C ARG A 88 0.32 21.78 8.70
N ASP A 89 0.38 20.92 9.72
CA ASP A 89 0.40 19.46 9.60
C ASP A 89 -0.82 18.96 8.81
N ARG A 90 -2.02 19.38 9.22
CA ARG A 90 -3.26 19.01 8.55
C ARG A 90 -3.26 19.42 7.08
N ARG A 91 -2.78 20.62 6.76
CA ARG A 91 -2.63 21.06 5.37
C ARG A 91 -1.59 20.25 4.60
N ALA A 92 -0.52 19.83 5.24
CA ALA A 92 0.47 18.95 4.61
C ALA A 92 -0.13 17.59 4.28
N ILE A 93 -0.97 17.02 5.15
CA ILE A 93 -1.72 15.79 4.87
C ILE A 93 -2.67 16.01 3.69
N LEU A 94 -3.45 17.07 3.68
CA LEU A 94 -4.38 17.39 2.59
C LEU A 94 -3.67 17.68 1.26
N ALA A 95 -2.41 18.16 1.28
CA ALA A 95 -1.61 18.39 0.08
C ALA A 95 -1.25 17.08 -0.67
N MET A 96 -1.47 15.92 -0.06
CA MET A 96 -1.33 14.62 -0.72
C MET A 96 -2.55 14.23 -1.57
N ALA A 97 -3.66 14.96 -1.49
CA ALA A 97 -4.81 14.76 -2.37
C ALA A 97 -4.55 15.33 -3.77
N GLY A 98 -5.12 14.70 -4.81
CA GLY A 98 -4.99 15.13 -6.20
C GLY A 98 -4.73 13.99 -7.17
N ASP A 99 -4.25 14.34 -8.35
CA ASP A 99 -4.06 13.47 -9.50
C ASP A 99 -2.57 13.23 -9.74
N TYR A 100 -2.18 11.95 -9.80
CA TYR A 100 -0.77 11.57 -9.79
C TYR A 100 -0.41 10.49 -10.79
N ARG A 101 0.80 10.62 -11.33
CA ARG A 101 1.60 9.52 -11.84
C ARG A 101 2.41 9.00 -10.67
N THR A 102 2.22 7.74 -10.33
CA THR A 102 2.90 7.10 -9.21
C THR A 102 3.99 6.16 -9.66
N SER A 103 5.08 6.05 -8.90
CA SER A 103 6.06 4.97 -9.04
C SER A 103 6.41 4.41 -7.66
N PHE A 104 6.73 3.12 -7.65
CA PHE A 104 7.07 2.35 -6.46
C PHE A 104 8.38 1.61 -6.72
N ASP A 105 9.45 2.07 -6.10
CA ASP A 105 10.81 1.59 -6.31
C ASP A 105 11.36 1.03 -5.00
N PHE A 106 11.80 -0.25 -5.00
CA PHE A 106 12.33 -0.91 -3.81
C PHE A 106 13.57 -1.72 -4.14
N ILE A 107 14.58 -1.62 -3.28
CA ILE A 107 15.86 -2.31 -3.46
C ILE A 107 16.42 -2.77 -2.11
N GLU A 108 16.91 -4.01 -2.05
CA GLU A 108 17.66 -4.48 -0.90
C GLU A 108 19.04 -3.84 -0.87
N THR A 109 19.48 -3.33 0.28
CA THR A 109 20.71 -2.55 0.41
C THR A 109 21.79 -3.28 1.21
N VAL A 110 21.39 -4.14 2.17
CA VAL A 110 22.30 -4.89 3.04
C VAL A 110 21.71 -6.27 3.29
N GLY A 111 22.52 -7.33 3.20
CA GLY A 111 22.19 -8.67 3.68
C GLY A 111 22.87 -8.95 5.01
N PHE A 112 22.20 -9.69 5.90
CA PHE A 112 22.70 -10.01 7.25
C PHE A 112 23.02 -11.49 7.43
N THR A 113 22.89 -12.31 6.39
CA THR A 113 23.28 -13.71 6.40
C THR A 113 24.47 -13.97 5.51
N GLU A 114 25.28 -14.95 5.88
CA GLU A 114 26.43 -15.37 5.05
C GLU A 114 25.97 -15.80 3.66
N GLY A 115 26.62 -15.29 2.62
CA GLY A 115 26.28 -15.59 1.23
C GLY A 115 24.95 -15.02 0.73
N TYR A 116 24.35 -14.05 1.46
CA TYR A 116 23.10 -13.44 1.04
C TYR A 116 23.18 -12.88 -0.38
N GLN A 117 22.19 -13.24 -1.19
CA GLN A 117 22.03 -12.71 -2.54
C GLN A 117 20.79 -11.82 -2.60
N PRO A 118 20.93 -10.53 -2.89
CA PRO A 118 19.79 -9.62 -3.02
C PRO A 118 18.90 -10.05 -4.19
N LYS A 119 17.61 -9.84 -4.02
CA LYS A 119 16.66 -10.03 -5.11
C LYS A 119 16.74 -8.86 -6.09
N ALA A 120 16.34 -9.10 -7.34
CA ALA A 120 16.24 -8.02 -8.31
C ALA A 120 15.40 -6.86 -7.76
N PRO A 121 15.77 -5.61 -8.02
CA PRO A 121 14.99 -4.45 -7.60
C PRO A 121 13.53 -4.58 -8.05
N TYR A 122 12.62 -4.00 -7.28
CA TYR A 122 11.22 -3.93 -7.67
C TYR A 122 10.89 -2.54 -8.18
N GLN A 123 10.18 -2.47 -9.29
CA GLN A 123 9.62 -1.23 -9.81
C GLN A 123 8.23 -1.49 -10.35
N SER A 124 7.29 -0.63 -9.98
CA SER A 124 5.97 -0.57 -10.59
C SER A 124 5.51 0.88 -10.70
N TRP A 125 4.43 1.10 -11.44
CA TRP A 125 3.88 2.42 -11.67
C TRP A 125 2.37 2.35 -11.78
N GLY A 126 1.73 3.50 -11.70
CA GLY A 126 0.30 3.67 -11.89
C GLY A 126 -0.07 5.13 -12.07
N THR A 127 -1.31 5.36 -12.39
CA THR A 127 -1.97 6.66 -12.30
C THR A 127 -3.04 6.55 -11.24
N GLU A 128 -3.01 7.46 -10.27
CA GLU A 128 -3.91 7.45 -9.11
C GLU A 128 -4.54 8.81 -8.89
N ARG A 129 -5.84 8.82 -8.56
CA ARG A 129 -6.50 9.96 -7.93
C ARG A 129 -6.64 9.70 -6.44
N VAL A 130 -6.25 10.69 -5.63
CA VAL A 130 -6.35 10.65 -4.17
C VAL A 130 -7.48 11.57 -3.73
N TYR A 131 -8.52 10.96 -3.17
CA TYR A 131 -9.72 11.65 -2.69
C TYR A 131 -9.61 11.98 -1.21
N VAL A 132 -10.10 13.16 -0.82
CA VAL A 132 -10.32 13.49 0.58
C VAL A 132 -11.67 12.88 0.99
N VAL A 133 -11.64 11.91 1.90
CA VAL A 133 -12.84 11.23 2.42
C VAL A 133 -13.35 11.91 3.70
N ALA A 134 -12.42 12.36 4.55
CA ALA A 134 -12.72 13.14 5.73
C ALA A 134 -11.70 14.26 5.91
N ASN A 135 -12.15 15.42 6.41
CA ASN A 135 -11.33 16.59 6.63
C ASN A 135 -11.83 17.33 7.88
N GLU A 136 -11.41 16.84 9.04
CA GLU A 136 -11.72 17.39 10.34
C GLU A 136 -10.47 18.02 10.98
N PRO A 137 -10.62 18.83 12.05
CA PRO A 137 -9.47 19.47 12.68
C PRO A 137 -8.40 18.52 13.22
N GLU A 138 -8.80 17.30 13.60
CA GLU A 138 -7.94 16.28 14.21
C GLU A 138 -7.94 14.96 13.45
N PHE A 139 -8.69 14.86 12.34
CA PHE A 139 -8.80 13.67 11.55
C PHE A 139 -8.87 13.97 10.05
N VAL A 140 -8.00 13.30 9.28
CA VAL A 140 -8.03 13.37 7.81
C VAL A 140 -8.00 11.95 7.26
N SER A 141 -8.84 11.67 6.27
CA SER A 141 -8.84 10.39 5.55
C SER A 141 -8.67 10.59 4.05
N LEU A 142 -7.72 9.89 3.46
CA LEU A 142 -7.39 9.95 2.04
C LEU A 142 -7.53 8.58 1.39
N GLN A 143 -8.38 8.48 0.36
CA GLN A 143 -8.59 7.27 -0.42
C GLN A 143 -7.88 7.36 -1.77
N HIS A 144 -7.06 6.37 -2.07
CA HIS A 144 -6.37 6.21 -3.35
C HIS A 144 -7.18 5.34 -4.30
N ILE A 145 -7.34 5.77 -5.54
CA ILE A 145 -7.97 4.97 -6.60
C ILE A 145 -7.07 4.99 -7.83
N ILE A 146 -6.68 3.80 -8.27
CA ILE A 146 -5.94 3.61 -9.51
C ILE A 146 -6.91 3.70 -10.67
N VAL A 147 -6.54 4.49 -11.68
CA VAL A 147 -7.18 4.53 -12.99
C VAL A 147 -6.09 4.39 -14.03
N MET A 148 -5.99 3.25 -14.69
CA MET A 148 -4.91 2.98 -15.65
C MET A 148 -5.47 2.58 -16.99
N HIS A 149 -4.80 3.06 -18.04
CA HIS A 149 -4.97 2.58 -19.40
C HIS A 149 -3.68 1.86 -19.82
N PHE A 150 -3.84 0.84 -20.64
CA PHE A 150 -2.72 0.07 -21.17
C PHE A 150 -2.69 0.20 -22.68
N LEU A 151 -1.47 0.20 -23.24
CA LEU A 151 -1.27 0.11 -24.68
C LEU A 151 -1.01 -1.35 -25.04
N ASP A 152 -1.74 -1.84 -26.04
CA ASP A 152 -1.47 -3.14 -26.62
C ASP A 152 -0.25 -3.10 -27.57
N ALA A 153 0.08 -4.23 -28.19
CA ALA A 153 1.24 -4.35 -29.09
C ALA A 153 1.12 -3.47 -30.35
N ASP A 154 -0.09 -3.12 -30.74
CA ASP A 154 -0.40 -2.28 -31.89
C ASP A 154 -0.55 -0.80 -31.51
N GLY A 155 -0.43 -0.48 -30.22
CA GLY A 155 -0.51 0.87 -29.68
C GLY A 155 -1.93 1.36 -29.41
N PHE A 156 -2.93 0.46 -29.42
CA PHE A 156 -4.30 0.82 -29.04
C PHE A 156 -4.42 0.89 -27.53
N GLU A 157 -5.12 1.91 -27.06
CA GLU A 157 -5.39 2.13 -25.66
C GLU A 157 -6.58 1.28 -25.18
N SER A 158 -6.42 0.62 -24.03
CA SER A 158 -7.49 -0.16 -23.40
C SER A 158 -8.55 0.75 -22.76
N ASP A 159 -9.71 0.18 -22.46
CA ASP A 159 -10.63 0.78 -21.49
C ASP A 159 -9.92 0.99 -20.15
N ALA A 160 -10.40 1.95 -19.36
CA ALA A 160 -9.85 2.25 -18.05
C ALA A 160 -9.96 1.04 -17.10
N MET A 161 -8.86 0.62 -16.53
CA MET A 161 -8.83 -0.28 -15.38
C MET A 161 -8.91 0.54 -14.11
N VAL A 162 -9.99 0.38 -13.36
CA VAL A 162 -10.20 1.07 -12.08
C VAL A 162 -10.04 0.09 -10.92
N VAL A 163 -9.21 0.46 -9.95
CA VAL A 163 -9.01 -0.32 -8.73
C VAL A 163 -8.99 0.61 -7.52
N LYS A 164 -9.93 0.39 -6.57
CA LYS A 164 -9.76 0.98 -5.25
C LYS A 164 -8.46 0.47 -4.68
N HIS A 165 -7.55 1.39 -4.38
CA HIS A 165 -6.24 1.07 -3.86
C HIS A 165 -6.22 1.23 -2.34
N TRP A 166 -5.12 1.62 -1.75
CA TRP A 166 -4.99 1.79 -0.32
C TRP A 166 -5.68 3.06 0.18
N ARG A 167 -5.90 3.12 1.50
CA ARG A 167 -6.40 4.28 2.20
C ARG A 167 -5.46 4.62 3.33
N GLN A 168 -5.35 5.90 3.67
CA GLN A 168 -4.63 6.39 4.82
C GLN A 168 -5.51 7.32 5.65
N ASP A 169 -5.60 7.01 6.94
CA ASP A 169 -6.26 7.83 7.93
C ASP A 169 -5.20 8.45 8.84
N TRP A 170 -5.43 9.69 9.20
CA TRP A 170 -4.53 10.49 10.00
C TRP A 170 -5.28 11.00 11.23
N GLN A 171 -4.79 10.65 12.43
CA GLN A 171 -5.36 11.09 13.69
C GLN A 171 -4.33 11.90 14.47
N TYR A 172 -4.71 13.12 14.88
CA TYR A 172 -3.89 13.97 15.74
C TYR A 172 -3.99 13.49 17.20
N GLU A 173 -2.82 13.40 17.86
CA GLU A 173 -2.67 13.02 19.27
C GLU A 173 -3.47 11.76 19.66
N ASP A 174 -3.42 10.74 18.82
CA ASP A 174 -4.11 9.49 19.07
C ASP A 174 -3.71 8.87 20.41
N SER A 175 -4.66 8.27 21.10
CA SER A 175 -4.43 7.66 22.40
C SER A 175 -3.86 6.24 22.35
N ALA A 176 -3.97 5.57 21.22
CA ALA A 176 -3.51 4.19 21.05
C ALA A 176 -3.31 3.83 19.58
N VAL A 177 -2.51 2.83 19.32
CA VAL A 177 -2.32 2.21 17.99
C VAL A 177 -2.60 0.71 18.05
N HIS A 178 -3.08 0.14 16.93
CA HIS A 178 -3.16 -1.31 16.74
C HIS A 178 -1.89 -1.79 16.03
N ALA A 179 -0.96 -2.26 16.84
CA ALA A 179 0.34 -2.69 16.37
C ALA A 179 0.26 -4.06 15.69
N PHE A 180 0.74 -4.15 14.45
CA PHE A 180 0.88 -5.42 13.75
C PHE A 180 1.90 -6.31 14.45
N GLN A 181 1.49 -7.53 14.82
CA GLN A 181 2.32 -8.48 15.53
C GLN A 181 3.02 -9.48 14.59
N GLY A 182 2.40 -9.81 13.49
CA GLY A 182 2.79 -10.83 12.52
C GLY A 182 1.58 -11.69 12.12
N ARG A 183 1.64 -12.35 10.97
CA ARG A 183 0.62 -13.29 10.49
C ARG A 183 -0.84 -12.84 10.63
N GLY A 184 -1.10 -11.57 10.32
CA GLY A 184 -2.44 -10.98 10.37
C GLY A 184 -2.94 -10.64 11.77
N ALA A 185 -2.11 -10.75 12.82
CA ALA A 185 -2.47 -10.42 14.19
C ALA A 185 -2.14 -8.96 14.54
N PHE A 186 -3.03 -8.34 15.31
CA PHE A 186 -2.92 -6.97 15.80
C PHE A 186 -3.20 -6.94 17.31
N SER A 187 -2.52 -6.03 18.01
CA SER A 187 -2.80 -5.75 19.42
C SER A 187 -2.80 -4.25 19.68
N ARG A 188 -3.75 -3.80 20.49
CA ARG A 188 -3.86 -2.41 20.91
C ARG A 188 -2.75 -2.06 21.90
N ARG A 189 -2.04 -0.96 21.61
CA ARG A 189 -1.00 -0.39 22.46
C ARG A 189 -1.33 1.07 22.75
N ALA A 190 -1.53 1.38 24.01
CA ALA A 190 -1.72 2.76 24.44
C ALA A 190 -0.45 3.60 24.18
N LEU A 191 -0.65 4.85 23.83
CA LEU A 191 0.40 5.85 23.68
C LEU A 191 0.46 6.70 24.95
N ASP A 192 1.67 6.90 25.48
CA ASP A 192 1.90 7.84 26.56
C ASP A 192 1.82 9.29 26.04
N ASP A 193 1.73 10.24 26.97
CA ASP A 193 1.55 11.65 26.65
C ASP A 193 2.73 12.22 25.85
N ASP A 194 3.95 11.78 26.10
CA ASP A 194 5.15 12.23 25.38
C ASP A 194 5.16 11.71 23.92
N SER A 195 4.71 10.51 23.70
CA SER A 195 4.60 9.89 22.38
C SER A 195 3.52 10.55 21.50
N ARG A 196 2.39 10.94 22.12
CA ARG A 196 1.23 11.48 21.41
C ARG A 196 1.28 13.00 21.21
N ALA A 197 1.88 13.76 22.13
CA ALA A 197 1.87 15.22 22.09
C ALA A 197 2.43 15.77 20.76
N GLY A 198 1.60 16.50 20.00
CA GLY A 198 1.93 17.05 18.70
C GLY A 198 2.22 16.00 17.61
N ALA A 199 1.83 14.75 17.81
CA ALA A 199 2.03 13.68 16.83
C ALA A 199 0.77 13.44 16.00
N TRP A 200 0.97 12.96 14.78
CA TRP A 200 -0.07 12.38 13.94
C TRP A 200 0.17 10.89 13.76
N THR A 201 -0.85 10.08 14.03
CA THR A 201 -0.83 8.66 13.71
C THR A 201 -1.33 8.47 12.29
N GLN A 202 -0.55 7.76 11.45
CA GLN A 202 -1.00 7.28 10.15
C GLN A 202 -1.47 5.84 10.30
N THR A 203 -2.74 5.57 10.00
CA THR A 203 -3.29 4.24 9.83
C THR A 203 -3.39 3.93 8.35
N VAL A 204 -2.74 2.87 7.90
CA VAL A 204 -2.77 2.43 6.51
C VAL A 204 -3.66 1.20 6.37
N TYR A 205 -4.55 1.24 5.40
CA TYR A 205 -5.49 0.17 5.06
C TYR A 205 -5.19 -0.41 3.67
N GLN A 206 -5.51 -1.67 3.49
CA GLN A 206 -5.35 -2.38 2.23
C GLN A 206 -6.47 -2.01 1.24
N VAL A 207 -6.45 -2.61 0.06
CA VAL A 207 -7.44 -2.37 -1.01
C VAL A 207 -8.89 -2.71 -0.60
N ASP A 208 -9.06 -3.56 0.40
CA ASP A 208 -10.32 -4.02 0.97
C ASP A 208 -10.67 -3.32 2.29
N ASP A 209 -10.02 -2.21 2.59
CA ASP A 209 -10.09 -1.47 3.86
C ASP A 209 -9.69 -2.26 5.10
N SER A 210 -9.16 -3.49 4.96
CA SER A 210 -8.59 -4.17 6.12
C SER A 210 -7.35 -3.46 6.64
N PRO A 211 -7.12 -3.48 7.96
CA PRO A 211 -5.94 -2.85 8.56
C PRO A 211 -4.64 -3.41 7.98
N ARG A 212 -3.67 -2.53 7.78
CA ARG A 212 -2.33 -2.95 7.38
C ARG A 212 -1.28 -2.66 8.45
N TYR A 213 -1.15 -1.42 8.86
CA TYR A 213 -0.28 -0.99 9.97
C TYR A 213 -0.65 0.41 10.42
N GLU A 214 -0.23 0.75 11.63
CA GLU A 214 -0.28 2.11 12.18
C GLU A 214 1.11 2.56 12.59
N ALA A 215 1.40 3.83 12.34
CA ALA A 215 2.67 4.45 12.69
C ALA A 215 2.43 5.85 13.28
N VAL A 216 3.13 6.14 14.37
CA VAL A 216 3.11 7.45 15.03
C VAL A 216 4.30 8.27 14.54
N GLY A 217 4.09 9.53 14.25
CA GLY A 217 5.17 10.40 13.82
C GLY A 217 4.83 11.87 13.97
N ARG A 218 5.79 12.70 13.62
CA ARG A 218 5.65 14.15 13.72
C ARG A 218 6.02 14.82 12.42
N TRP A 219 5.31 15.87 12.12
CA TRP A 219 5.67 16.77 11.03
C TRP A 219 6.84 17.67 11.43
N THR A 220 7.63 17.99 10.46
CA THR A 220 8.70 19.00 10.55
C THR A 220 8.52 19.96 9.39
N HIS A 221 8.46 21.24 9.71
CA HIS A 221 8.32 22.31 8.73
C HIS A 221 9.50 23.27 8.82
N ALA A 222 10.10 23.53 7.66
CA ALA A 222 11.13 24.53 7.46
C ALA A 222 10.86 25.27 6.15
N PRO A 223 11.50 26.41 5.88
CA PRO A 223 11.31 27.11 4.60
C PRO A 223 11.54 26.18 3.40
N GLY A 224 10.47 25.94 2.62
CA GLY A 224 10.48 25.07 1.45
C GLY A 224 10.48 23.55 1.72
N VAL A 225 10.35 23.13 2.97
CA VAL A 225 10.36 21.70 3.34
C VAL A 225 9.26 21.38 4.35
N SER A 226 8.46 20.38 4.06
CA SER A 226 7.48 19.80 4.98
C SER A 226 7.53 18.30 4.88
N TYR A 227 7.84 17.62 5.97
CA TYR A 227 7.86 16.15 6.01
C TYR A 227 7.36 15.61 7.34
N TRP A 228 6.76 14.43 7.27
CA TRP A 228 6.39 13.61 8.42
C TRP A 228 7.34 12.42 8.52
N GLN A 229 7.79 12.10 9.73
CA GLN A 229 8.66 10.95 10.00
C GLN A 229 8.00 10.05 11.03
N SER A 230 7.80 8.78 10.65
CA SER A 230 7.30 7.76 11.58
C SER A 230 8.37 7.27 12.53
N ASP A 231 7.92 6.70 13.64
CA ASP A 231 8.71 5.77 14.42
C ASP A 231 8.85 4.40 13.73
N ASP A 232 9.70 3.53 14.29
CA ASP A 232 9.88 2.18 13.78
C ASP A 232 8.68 1.31 14.14
N ARG A 233 8.15 0.60 13.15
CA ARG A 233 6.98 -0.28 13.29
C ARG A 233 7.13 -1.57 12.50
N ARG A 234 6.47 -2.62 13.00
CA ARG A 234 6.24 -3.81 12.18
C ARG A 234 5.14 -3.53 11.18
N ARG A 235 5.37 -3.99 9.95
CA ARG A 235 4.42 -3.92 8.84
C ARG A 235 4.32 -5.28 8.17
N PRO A 236 3.12 -5.71 7.71
CA PRO A 236 2.99 -6.96 6.96
C PRO A 236 3.75 -6.88 5.64
N LEU A 237 4.12 -8.04 5.10
CA LEU A 237 4.73 -8.15 3.79
C LEU A 237 3.85 -7.44 2.75
N PRO A 238 4.44 -6.58 1.91
CA PRO A 238 3.69 -5.95 0.82
C PRO A 238 3.33 -6.98 -0.26
N ARG A 239 2.35 -6.64 -1.09
CA ARG A 239 1.89 -7.51 -2.18
C ARG A 239 3.02 -8.03 -3.07
N ARG A 240 4.03 -7.22 -3.33
CA ARG A 240 5.21 -7.58 -4.14
C ARG A 240 6.06 -8.70 -3.54
N GLU A 241 5.89 -9.00 -2.25
CA GLU A 241 6.71 -9.95 -1.49
C GLU A 241 5.90 -11.17 -1.00
N PHE A 242 4.69 -10.97 -0.45
CA PHE A 242 3.98 -12.04 0.26
C PHE A 242 3.62 -13.26 -0.59
N SER A 243 3.54 -13.11 -1.91
CA SER A 243 3.24 -14.21 -2.83
C SER A 243 4.49 -14.91 -3.38
N VAL A 244 5.69 -14.37 -3.11
CA VAL A 244 6.96 -14.86 -3.69
C VAL A 244 8.06 -15.07 -2.66
N ARG A 245 7.82 -14.69 -1.40
CA ARG A 245 8.76 -14.81 -0.26
C ARG A 245 8.07 -15.46 0.93
N ASP A 246 8.75 -16.41 1.55
CA ASP A 246 8.36 -17.09 2.78
C ASP A 246 9.48 -17.08 3.85
N ASP A 247 10.63 -16.51 3.50
CA ASP A 247 11.84 -16.48 4.31
C ASP A 247 11.84 -15.37 5.39
N TYR A 248 10.82 -14.48 5.40
CA TYR A 248 10.58 -13.51 6.45
C TYR A 248 9.08 -13.20 6.57
N GLN A 249 8.62 -12.66 7.74
CA GLN A 249 7.19 -12.53 8.03
C GLN A 249 6.71 -11.11 8.25
N ALA A 250 7.62 -10.16 8.46
CA ALA A 250 7.30 -8.74 8.64
C ALA A 250 8.42 -7.85 8.13
N LEU A 251 8.08 -6.61 7.81
CA LEU A 251 9.03 -5.50 7.70
C LEU A 251 9.07 -4.77 9.05
N TYR A 252 10.25 -4.34 9.49
CA TYR A 252 10.43 -3.51 10.67
C TYR A 252 11.27 -2.29 10.34
N GLY A 253 10.73 -1.10 10.53
CA GLY A 253 11.40 0.15 10.25
C GLY A 253 10.44 1.32 10.14
N SER A 254 10.96 2.44 9.71
CA SER A 254 10.26 3.71 9.61
C SER A 254 9.99 4.11 8.15
N HIS A 255 9.17 5.15 7.99
CA HIS A 255 9.01 5.81 6.71
C HIS A 255 8.84 7.32 6.88
N ARG A 256 9.17 8.03 5.83
CA ARG A 256 9.06 9.48 5.74
C ARG A 256 8.16 9.87 4.59
N ILE A 257 7.23 10.78 4.84
CA ILE A 257 6.43 11.41 3.80
C ILE A 257 6.89 12.86 3.65
N THR A 258 7.28 13.23 2.44
CA THR A 258 7.74 14.59 2.13
C THR A 258 6.82 15.22 1.10
N ILE A 259 6.27 16.38 1.43
CA ILE A 259 5.48 17.19 0.48
C ILE A 259 6.44 17.99 -0.39
N THR A 260 6.29 17.89 -1.69
CA THR A 260 7.11 18.58 -2.69
C THR A 260 6.29 19.61 -3.47
N PRO A 261 6.93 20.56 -4.17
CA PRO A 261 6.19 21.54 -4.97
C PRO A 261 5.20 20.92 -5.97
N ALA A 262 5.53 19.78 -6.55
CA ALA A 262 4.75 19.13 -7.61
C ALA A 262 4.17 17.78 -7.21
N GLY A 263 4.02 17.49 -5.92
CA GLY A 263 3.48 16.23 -5.44
C GLY A 263 4.01 15.85 -4.06
N TRP A 264 4.30 14.55 -3.84
CA TRP A 264 4.85 14.07 -2.59
C TRP A 264 5.61 12.75 -2.77
N THR A 265 6.42 12.40 -1.79
CA THR A 265 7.14 11.12 -1.76
C THR A 265 6.95 10.43 -0.43
N GLN A 266 6.98 9.09 -0.45
CA GLN A 266 7.16 8.26 0.74
C GLN A 266 8.45 7.47 0.59
N GLU A 267 9.37 7.69 1.51
CA GLU A 267 10.62 6.96 1.63
C GLU A 267 10.48 5.91 2.72
N GLU A 268 10.91 4.69 2.48
CA GLU A 268 10.85 3.58 3.42
C GLU A 268 12.24 3.05 3.71
N ASP A 269 12.53 2.83 4.99
CA ASP A 269 13.73 2.14 5.47
C ASP A 269 13.29 0.99 6.37
N ALA A 270 13.48 -0.25 5.92
CA ALA A 270 12.93 -1.40 6.60
C ALA A 270 13.89 -2.59 6.63
N LEU A 271 13.88 -3.30 7.75
CA LEU A 271 14.52 -4.59 7.95
C LEU A 271 13.50 -5.70 7.65
N LYS A 272 13.90 -6.72 6.90
CA LYS A 272 13.12 -7.94 6.67
C LYS A 272 13.23 -8.81 7.91
N LEU A 273 12.16 -8.85 8.70
CA LEU A 273 12.11 -9.45 10.03
C LEU A 273 11.61 -10.89 9.96
N VAL A 274 12.44 -11.81 10.45
CA VAL A 274 12.11 -13.22 10.59
C VAL A 274 11.45 -13.45 11.95
N LEU A 275 10.24 -14.00 11.94
CA LEU A 275 9.46 -14.29 13.15
C LEU A 275 9.32 -15.81 13.37
N ASP A 276 9.41 -16.23 14.63
CA ASP A 276 9.05 -17.58 15.07
C ASP A 276 7.52 -17.80 15.03
N GLU A 277 7.08 -18.99 15.39
CA GLU A 277 5.65 -19.36 15.41
C GLU A 277 4.82 -18.51 16.39
N ASN A 278 5.45 -17.90 17.38
CA ASN A 278 4.82 -17.04 18.38
C ASN A 278 4.90 -15.54 18.02
N ASN A 279 5.21 -15.21 16.77
CA ASN A 279 5.42 -13.84 16.29
C ASN A 279 6.55 -13.08 17.04
N ARG A 280 7.54 -13.79 17.60
CA ARG A 280 8.73 -13.18 18.18
C ARG A 280 9.86 -13.17 17.15
N PRO A 281 10.78 -12.19 17.23
CA PRO A 281 11.97 -12.22 16.39
C PRO A 281 12.72 -13.54 16.57
N SER A 282 13.17 -14.13 15.46
CA SER A 282 13.98 -15.35 15.48
C SER A 282 15.22 -15.15 16.36
N ALA A 283 15.48 -16.06 17.28
CA ALA A 283 16.62 -15.96 18.20
C ALA A 283 17.97 -16.09 17.50
N SER A 284 18.03 -16.85 16.40
CA SER A 284 19.28 -17.10 15.66
C SER A 284 19.54 -16.06 14.57
N GLN A 285 18.50 -15.60 13.88
CA GLN A 285 18.60 -14.69 12.74
C GLN A 285 17.33 -13.84 12.66
N PRO A 286 17.25 -12.73 13.45
CA PRO A 286 16.06 -11.90 13.47
C PRO A 286 15.89 -11.06 12.19
N TYR A 287 16.96 -10.70 11.50
CA TYR A 287 16.92 -9.86 10.31
C TYR A 287 17.62 -10.54 9.15
N LEU A 288 16.91 -10.60 8.01
CA LEU A 288 17.41 -11.18 6.79
C LEU A 288 18.19 -10.17 5.93
N ALA A 289 17.58 -9.01 5.71
CA ALA A 289 18.13 -7.94 4.89
C ALA A 289 17.53 -6.59 5.26
N ARG A 290 18.16 -5.51 4.79
CA ARG A 290 17.60 -4.16 4.80
C ARG A 290 17.12 -3.82 3.39
N GLU A 291 15.93 -3.24 3.31
CA GLU A 291 15.33 -2.73 2.06
C GLU A 291 15.11 -1.22 2.19
N ALA A 292 15.48 -0.49 1.14
CA ALA A 292 15.09 0.90 0.97
C ALA A 292 14.03 0.99 -0.13
N GLY A 293 13.05 1.86 0.05
CA GLY A 293 11.98 2.07 -0.91
C GLY A 293 11.66 3.54 -1.09
N VAL A 294 11.20 3.90 -2.28
CA VAL A 294 10.65 5.23 -2.58
C VAL A 294 9.38 5.07 -3.39
N SER A 295 8.30 5.61 -2.88
CA SER A 295 7.06 5.82 -3.63
C SER A 295 6.98 7.29 -4.00
N ARG A 296 6.77 7.60 -5.29
CA ARG A 296 6.64 8.97 -5.80
C ARG A 296 5.25 9.18 -6.33
N TYR A 297 4.73 10.35 -6.04
CA TYR A 297 3.44 10.86 -6.49
C TYR A 297 3.70 12.20 -7.18
N ASP A 298 3.97 12.14 -8.49
CA ASP A 298 4.17 13.31 -9.33
C ASP A 298 2.83 13.74 -9.92
N ARG A 299 2.43 15.00 -9.71
CA ARG A 299 1.16 15.52 -10.23
C ARG A 299 1.11 15.46 -11.75
N VAL A 300 -0.08 15.22 -12.28
CA VAL A 300 -0.33 15.12 -13.72
C VAL A 300 -1.25 16.21 -14.22
N LEU A 301 -1.15 16.49 -15.53
CA LEU A 301 -2.05 17.36 -16.28
C LEU A 301 -2.86 16.49 -17.26
N ASP A 302 -4.10 16.89 -17.47
CA ASP A 302 -4.96 16.39 -18.57
C ASP A 302 -5.11 14.86 -18.66
N TYR A 303 -4.99 14.13 -17.52
CA TYR A 303 -5.27 12.71 -17.47
C TYR A 303 -6.73 12.46 -17.05
N ASP A 304 -7.41 11.57 -17.76
CA ASP A 304 -8.83 11.27 -17.50
C ASP A 304 -9.00 10.28 -16.32
N PHE A 305 -9.47 10.80 -15.18
CA PHE A 305 -9.83 10.01 -14.01
C PHE A 305 -11.34 9.77 -13.87
N SER A 306 -12.16 10.12 -14.86
CA SER A 306 -13.62 10.04 -14.78
C SER A 306 -14.13 8.65 -14.42
N ALA A 307 -13.50 7.59 -14.93
CA ALA A 307 -13.85 6.22 -14.57
C ALA A 307 -13.65 5.91 -13.07
N GLY A 308 -12.62 6.52 -12.45
CA GLY A 308 -12.39 6.45 -11.01
C GLY A 308 -13.42 7.23 -10.22
N ASP A 309 -13.83 8.41 -10.72
CA ASP A 309 -14.89 9.23 -10.11
C ASP A 309 -16.23 8.49 -10.11
N ASP A 310 -16.57 7.84 -11.22
CA ASP A 310 -17.78 7.03 -11.36
C ASP A 310 -17.74 5.85 -10.40
N TYR A 311 -16.64 5.11 -10.36
CA TYR A 311 -16.47 3.99 -9.43
C TYR A 311 -16.63 4.46 -7.97
N TRP A 312 -15.98 5.56 -7.58
CA TRP A 312 -16.04 6.05 -6.21
C TRP A 312 -17.43 6.55 -5.84
N ARG A 313 -18.09 7.29 -6.73
CA ARG A 313 -19.49 7.71 -6.55
C ARG A 313 -20.40 6.51 -6.28
N ASP A 314 -20.26 5.44 -7.08
CA ASP A 314 -21.16 4.29 -7.06
C ASP A 314 -20.88 3.35 -5.86
N THR A 315 -19.64 3.31 -5.34
CA THR A 315 -19.23 2.35 -4.30
C THR A 315 -18.88 2.97 -2.95
N SER A 316 -18.73 4.30 -2.86
CA SER A 316 -18.27 4.98 -1.63
C SER A 316 -19.16 4.71 -0.42
N ALA A 317 -20.48 4.55 -0.62
CA ALA A 317 -21.42 4.21 0.45
C ALA A 317 -21.14 2.80 1.02
N PHE A 318 -20.90 1.81 0.16
CA PHE A 318 -20.49 0.46 0.57
C PHE A 318 -19.18 0.50 1.36
N TRP A 319 -18.15 1.13 0.80
CA TRP A 319 -16.85 1.23 1.48
C TRP A 319 -16.91 2.00 2.80
N SER A 320 -17.84 2.95 2.93
CA SER A 320 -18.11 3.62 4.22
C SER A 320 -18.58 2.63 5.28
N ARG A 321 -19.41 1.64 4.91
CA ARG A 321 -19.89 0.59 5.82
C ARG A 321 -18.79 -0.39 6.20
N VAL A 322 -17.95 -0.79 5.23
CA VAL A 322 -16.75 -1.61 5.51
C VAL A 322 -15.82 -0.90 6.50
N ARG A 323 -15.58 0.41 6.31
CA ARG A 323 -14.80 1.21 7.27
C ARG A 323 -15.44 1.24 8.66
N HIS A 324 -16.77 1.36 8.72
CA HIS A 324 -17.48 1.35 9.99
C HIS A 324 -17.26 0.05 10.78
N TYR A 325 -17.31 -1.10 10.10
CA TYR A 325 -16.98 -2.40 10.70
C TYR A 325 -15.57 -2.40 11.33
N TRP A 326 -14.55 -1.97 10.59
CA TRP A 326 -13.19 -1.92 11.12
C TRP A 326 -13.00 -0.92 12.25
N THR A 327 -13.69 0.22 12.18
CA THR A 327 -13.68 1.21 13.29
C THR A 327 -14.29 0.65 14.56
N ALA A 328 -15.42 -0.05 14.47
CA ALA A 328 -16.05 -0.72 15.61
C ALA A 328 -15.11 -1.78 16.20
N LEU A 329 -14.51 -2.63 15.35
CA LEU A 329 -13.53 -3.63 15.78
C LEU A 329 -12.35 -2.99 16.53
N TYR A 330 -11.82 -1.86 16.07
CA TYR A 330 -10.73 -1.14 16.73
C TYR A 330 -11.12 -0.54 18.08
N GLN A 331 -12.38 -0.13 18.24
CA GLN A 331 -12.88 0.43 19.50
C GLN A 331 -13.15 -0.65 20.54
N ASP A 332 -13.72 -1.78 20.09
CA ASP A 332 -14.24 -2.81 20.97
C ASP A 332 -13.20 -3.86 21.36
N GLU A 333 -12.19 -4.10 20.48
CA GLU A 333 -11.27 -5.20 20.66
C GLU A 333 -9.82 -4.74 20.86
N SER A 334 -9.19 -5.26 21.91
CA SER A 334 -7.77 -5.01 22.18
C SER A 334 -6.83 -5.88 21.33
N GLU A 335 -7.30 -7.05 20.90
CA GLU A 335 -6.55 -8.00 20.07
C GLU A 335 -7.48 -8.65 19.05
N PHE A 336 -7.06 -8.67 17.81
CA PHE A 336 -7.74 -9.39 16.74
C PHE A 336 -6.73 -9.92 15.73
N SER A 337 -7.19 -10.84 14.91
CA SER A 337 -6.43 -11.31 13.75
C SER A 337 -7.37 -11.55 12.58
N PHE A 338 -6.83 -11.52 11.38
CA PHE A 338 -7.58 -11.92 10.19
C PHE A 338 -6.73 -12.70 9.21
N VAL A 339 -7.39 -13.53 8.41
CA VAL A 339 -6.79 -14.30 7.33
C VAL A 339 -7.07 -13.62 6.00
N LYS A 340 -6.15 -13.75 5.04
CA LYS A 340 -6.29 -13.13 3.72
C LYS A 340 -7.25 -13.88 2.80
N ALA A 341 -7.50 -15.16 3.06
CA ALA A 341 -8.40 -15.99 2.25
C ALA A 341 -9.10 -17.04 3.11
N VAL A 342 -10.36 -17.34 2.78
CA VAL A 342 -11.18 -18.41 3.34
C VAL A 342 -11.67 -19.27 2.19
N ASP A 343 -11.50 -20.59 2.27
CA ASP A 343 -11.87 -21.56 1.22
C ASP A 343 -11.34 -21.18 -0.20
N GLY A 344 -10.14 -20.58 -0.23
CA GLY A 344 -9.51 -20.14 -1.47
C GLY A 344 -10.01 -18.78 -2.00
N MET A 345 -11.04 -18.18 -1.38
CA MET A 345 -11.55 -16.87 -1.74
C MET A 345 -10.80 -15.78 -0.96
N PRO A 346 -10.01 -14.91 -1.62
CA PRO A 346 -9.39 -13.78 -0.97
C PRO A 346 -10.42 -12.75 -0.48
N MET A 347 -10.22 -12.20 0.73
CA MET A 347 -11.12 -11.21 1.32
C MET A 347 -11.37 -10.02 0.40
N PHE A 348 -10.34 -9.47 -0.24
CA PHE A 348 -10.48 -8.35 -1.16
C PHE A 348 -11.38 -8.69 -2.35
N MET A 349 -11.30 -9.91 -2.92
CA MET A 349 -12.16 -10.31 -4.04
C MET A 349 -13.62 -10.44 -3.62
N ALA A 350 -13.86 -10.99 -2.44
CA ALA A 350 -15.22 -11.10 -1.89
C ALA A 350 -15.84 -9.71 -1.67
N LEU A 351 -15.10 -8.77 -1.07
CA LEU A 351 -15.58 -7.41 -0.84
C LEU A 351 -15.76 -6.61 -2.14
N PHE A 352 -14.83 -6.74 -3.11
CA PHE A 352 -15.00 -6.09 -4.42
C PHE A 352 -16.22 -6.64 -5.19
N GLY A 353 -16.49 -7.94 -5.06
CA GLY A 353 -17.72 -8.53 -5.62
C GLY A 353 -18.97 -7.92 -4.98
N MET A 354 -19.00 -7.86 -3.66
CA MET A 354 -20.11 -7.30 -2.88
C MET A 354 -20.32 -5.80 -3.13
N ALA A 355 -19.27 -5.03 -3.36
CA ALA A 355 -19.35 -3.60 -3.64
C ALA A 355 -20.17 -3.25 -4.91
N GLY A 356 -20.30 -4.21 -5.84
CA GLY A 356 -21.11 -4.08 -7.05
C GLY A 356 -22.54 -4.56 -6.91
N GLU A 357 -22.95 -5.07 -5.75
CA GLU A 357 -24.28 -5.59 -5.50
C GLU A 357 -25.28 -4.49 -5.12
N HIS A 358 -26.56 -4.79 -5.33
CA HIS A 358 -27.65 -3.93 -4.89
C HIS A 358 -28.22 -4.43 -3.56
N PHE A 359 -28.28 -3.57 -2.56
CA PHE A 359 -28.84 -3.88 -1.25
C PHE A 359 -30.21 -3.19 -1.07
N GLU A 360 -31.16 -3.89 -0.48
CA GLU A 360 -32.50 -3.36 -0.23
C GLU A 360 -32.50 -2.21 0.81
N SER A 361 -31.53 -2.20 1.72
CA SER A 361 -31.35 -1.19 2.77
C SER A 361 -29.90 -1.11 3.25
N ALA A 362 -29.58 -0.02 3.95
CA ALA A 362 -28.30 0.14 4.64
C ALA A 362 -28.07 -0.97 5.70
N THR A 363 -29.12 -1.39 6.40
CA THR A 363 -29.06 -2.48 7.39
C THR A 363 -28.72 -3.82 6.73
N ALA A 364 -29.37 -4.13 5.61
CA ALA A 364 -29.05 -5.36 4.86
C ALA A 364 -27.60 -5.36 4.34
N MET A 365 -27.08 -4.20 3.96
CA MET A 365 -25.66 -4.04 3.58
C MET A 365 -24.74 -4.28 4.79
N ASP A 366 -25.04 -3.72 5.95
CA ASP A 366 -24.26 -3.91 7.19
C ASP A 366 -24.23 -5.39 7.58
N GLU A 367 -25.39 -6.05 7.62
CA GLU A 367 -25.51 -7.48 7.95
C GLU A 367 -24.72 -8.37 7.00
N ALA A 368 -24.73 -8.05 5.69
CA ALA A 368 -23.96 -8.79 4.71
C ALA A 368 -22.43 -8.59 4.88
N ILE A 369 -21.99 -7.37 5.16
CA ILE A 369 -20.59 -7.05 5.42
C ILE A 369 -20.12 -7.76 6.71
N GLU A 370 -20.88 -7.68 7.80
CA GLU A 370 -20.56 -8.34 9.06
C GLU A 370 -20.49 -9.85 8.91
N ALA A 371 -21.45 -10.46 8.21
CA ALA A 371 -21.47 -11.89 7.96
C ALA A 371 -20.25 -12.32 7.13
N LEU A 372 -19.88 -11.55 6.10
CA LEU A 372 -18.72 -11.83 5.28
C LEU A 372 -17.43 -11.67 6.10
N LEU A 373 -17.19 -10.51 6.69
CA LEU A 373 -15.96 -10.21 7.42
C LEU A 373 -15.78 -11.11 8.64
N GLY A 374 -16.87 -11.50 9.32
CA GLY A 374 -16.85 -12.46 10.40
C GLY A 374 -16.27 -13.84 10.05
N THR A 375 -16.21 -14.20 8.76
CA THR A 375 -15.54 -15.43 8.31
C THR A 375 -14.02 -15.28 8.23
N TYR A 376 -13.51 -14.06 8.04
CA TYR A 376 -12.07 -13.79 7.90
C TYR A 376 -11.44 -13.30 9.20
N VAL A 377 -12.21 -12.68 10.10
CA VAL A 377 -11.73 -12.03 11.33
C VAL A 377 -11.92 -12.95 12.52
N ALA A 378 -10.90 -13.04 13.37
CA ALA A 378 -10.97 -13.71 14.67
C ALA A 378 -10.59 -12.71 15.76
N VAL A 379 -11.48 -12.56 16.75
CA VAL A 379 -11.24 -11.79 17.97
C VAL A 379 -10.70 -12.72 19.03
N SER A 380 -9.68 -12.31 19.77
CA SER A 380 -9.20 -13.07 20.91
C SER A 380 -10.27 -13.05 22.00
N ALA A 381 -11.02 -14.15 22.15
CA ALA A 381 -11.87 -14.29 23.31
C ALA A 381 -10.99 -14.19 24.55
N THR A 382 -11.22 -13.21 25.41
CA THR A 382 -10.63 -13.15 26.75
C THR A 382 -10.90 -14.49 27.44
N ALA A 383 -9.86 -15.30 27.52
CA ALA A 383 -9.68 -16.51 28.34
C ALA A 383 -10.94 -17.35 28.64
N THR A 384 -11.55 -17.98 27.64
CA THR A 384 -12.28 -19.22 27.83
C THR A 384 -12.26 -20.05 26.56
N GLY A 385 -11.30 -20.96 26.48
CA GLY A 385 -11.41 -22.25 25.87
C GLY A 385 -11.44 -22.38 24.35
N VAL A 386 -10.39 -23.01 23.83
CA VAL A 386 -10.27 -23.73 22.55
C VAL A 386 -10.18 -22.87 21.30
N ALA A 387 -8.94 -22.63 20.88
CA ALA A 387 -8.62 -22.14 19.55
C ALA A 387 -9.07 -23.16 18.48
N PRO A 388 -9.71 -22.73 17.38
CA PRO A 388 -9.93 -23.60 16.24
C PRO A 388 -8.58 -23.97 15.61
N GLU A 389 -8.41 -25.24 15.25
CA GLU A 389 -7.22 -25.76 14.56
C GLU A 389 -6.98 -24.97 13.28
N ARG A 390 -5.91 -24.19 13.26
CA ARG A 390 -5.46 -23.45 12.08
C ARG A 390 -4.76 -24.41 11.13
N LYS A 391 -5.41 -24.77 10.04
CA LYS A 391 -4.67 -25.29 8.87
C LYS A 391 -3.91 -24.14 8.27
N SER A 392 -2.58 -24.17 8.43
CA SER A 392 -1.63 -23.25 7.82
C SER A 392 -1.72 -23.36 6.29
N GLN A 393 -2.24 -22.32 5.65
CA GLN A 393 -2.01 -22.04 4.22
C GLN A 393 -1.66 -20.55 4.11
N TYR A 394 -0.37 -20.30 4.04
CA TYR A 394 0.20 -19.04 3.64
C TYR A 394 0.76 -19.15 2.21
#